data_7cac7e0dee6506addd6f67230b7b7517
#
_entry.id   7cac7e0dee6506addd6f67230b7b7517
#
_cell.length_a   1.000
_cell.length_b   1.000
_cell.length_c   1.000
_cell.angle_alpha   90.00
_cell.angle_beta   90.00
_cell.angle_gamma   90.00
#
_symmetry.space_group_name_H-M   'P 1'
#
loop_
_entity.id
_entity.type
_entity.pdbx_description
1 polymer ?
#
loop_
_entity_poly.entity_id
_entity_poly.type
_entity_poly.pdbx_seq_one_letter_code
_entity_poly.pdbx_strand_id
1 'polypeptide(L)'
;GLIESVRILKNGGPKDHVEEKFIGGLGGWAQRIVDAGRNAEDVTFYTPEEGVELSYQEILTIFEKCGVPSDGKVFRGAPGYLTDFDTPIETESTRFIIKQARNREDGPVYILAMGALTNIASALLVAPDIIDNIVVVWTASFPSYSPFCNEPSLNLVQDRLASQLLFECGVPHVYLPGYHVGAQ
;
A
#
# COMPACT_ATOMS: atom_id res chain seq x y z
N GLY A 1 0.36 2.99 3.43
CA GLY A 1 -0.80 2.16 3.76
C GLY A 1 -2.14 2.81 3.38
N LEU A 2 -3.21 2.41 4.06
CA LEU A 2 -4.57 2.93 3.81
C LEU A 2 -4.65 4.45 3.99
N ILE A 3 -3.93 5.01 4.96
CA ILE A 3 -3.89 6.45 5.22
C ILE A 3 -3.23 7.19 4.06
N GLU A 4 -2.16 6.66 3.53
CA GLU A 4 -1.48 7.18 2.34
C GLU A 4 -2.43 7.16 1.13
N SER A 5 -3.09 6.04 0.87
CA SER A 5 -4.08 5.91 -0.19
C SER A 5 -5.26 6.87 -0.01
N VAL A 6 -5.75 7.05 1.21
CA VAL A 6 -6.83 8.00 1.51
C VAL A 6 -6.37 9.45 1.35
N ARG A 7 -5.14 9.80 1.72
CA ARG A 7 -4.60 11.15 1.50
C ARG A 7 -4.35 11.43 0.02
N ILE A 8 -3.77 10.49 -0.70
CA ILE A 8 -3.64 10.59 -2.15
C ILE A 8 -5.02 10.81 -2.79
N LEU A 9 -6.03 10.10 -2.34
CA LEU A 9 -7.40 10.26 -2.83
C LEU A 9 -8.07 11.58 -2.41
N LYS A 10 -7.79 12.07 -1.20
CA LYS A 10 -8.35 13.36 -0.73
C LYS A 10 -7.65 14.57 -1.31
N ASN A 11 -6.38 14.46 -1.54
CA ASN A 11 -5.52 15.60 -1.84
C ASN A 11 -4.94 15.57 -3.26
N GLY A 12 -5.10 14.47 -4.00
CA GLY A 12 -4.60 14.34 -5.36
C GLY A 12 -3.06 14.36 -5.47
N GLY A 13 -2.43 14.09 -6.59
CA GLY A 13 -0.99 14.12 -6.87
C GLY A 13 -0.62 15.23 -7.87
N PRO A 14 0.66 15.48 -8.13
CA PRO A 14 1.09 16.54 -9.07
C PRO A 14 0.47 16.31 -10.44
N LYS A 15 -0.18 17.34 -10.97
CA LYS A 15 -0.82 17.32 -12.28
C LYS A 15 0.15 16.96 -13.43
N ASP A 16 1.46 17.11 -13.19
CA ASP A 16 2.47 17.10 -14.24
C ASP A 16 3.22 15.77 -14.37
N HIS A 17 3.00 14.79 -13.49
CA HIS A 17 3.75 13.52 -13.45
C HIS A 17 2.90 12.27 -13.47
N VAL A 18 1.61 12.40 -13.65
CA VAL A 18 0.76 11.24 -13.88
C VAL A 18 0.97 10.83 -15.34
N GLU A 19 1.87 9.87 -15.58
CA GLU A 19 1.93 9.24 -16.89
C GLU A 19 0.51 8.84 -17.30
N GLU A 20 0.13 9.04 -18.55
CA GLU A 20 -1.21 8.71 -19.08
C GLU A 20 -1.67 7.29 -18.71
N LYS A 21 -0.74 6.36 -18.48
CA LYS A 21 -1.00 4.99 -17.99
C LYS A 21 -1.55 4.91 -16.56
N PHE A 22 -1.27 5.91 -15.71
CA PHE A 22 -1.82 6.04 -14.37
C PHE A 22 -3.19 6.72 -14.35
N ILE A 23 -3.47 7.52 -15.35
CA ILE A 23 -4.71 8.29 -15.49
C ILE A 23 -5.94 7.38 -15.50
N GLY A 24 -5.85 6.16 -16.01
CA GLY A 24 -6.98 5.22 -16.03
C GLY A 24 -7.57 4.93 -14.64
N GLY A 25 -6.73 4.65 -13.65
CA GLY A 25 -7.17 4.40 -12.26
C GLY A 25 -7.43 5.67 -11.47
N LEU A 26 -6.51 6.64 -11.52
CA LEU A 26 -6.64 7.91 -10.82
C LEU A 26 -7.63 8.85 -11.52
N GLY A 27 -7.72 8.81 -12.87
CA GLY A 27 -8.70 9.57 -13.63
C GLY A 27 -10.14 9.21 -13.29
N GLY A 28 -10.43 7.92 -13.11
CA GLY A 28 -11.76 7.47 -12.66
C GLY A 28 -12.09 7.97 -11.25
N TRP A 29 -11.13 8.04 -10.35
CA TRP A 29 -11.29 8.60 -9.01
C TRP A 29 -11.42 10.12 -9.02
N ALA A 30 -10.59 10.83 -9.79
CA ALA A 30 -10.69 12.27 -9.96
C ALA A 30 -12.07 12.65 -10.55
N GLN A 31 -12.56 11.90 -11.53
CA GLN A 31 -13.89 12.10 -12.09
C GLN A 31 -14.99 11.87 -11.06
N ARG A 32 -14.90 10.83 -10.23
CA ARG A 32 -15.87 10.59 -9.14
C ARG A 32 -15.87 11.69 -8.09
N ILE A 33 -14.71 12.31 -7.81
CA ILE A 33 -14.61 13.47 -6.92
C ILE A 33 -15.29 14.70 -7.54
N VAL A 34 -15.09 14.91 -8.83
CA VAL A 34 -15.77 15.98 -9.59
C VAL A 34 -17.28 15.72 -9.67
N ASP A 35 -17.69 14.49 -9.97
CA ASP A 35 -19.10 14.07 -10.03
C ASP A 35 -19.78 14.18 -8.65
N ALA A 36 -19.02 14.07 -7.55
CA ALA A 36 -19.49 14.34 -6.20
C ALA A 36 -19.55 15.83 -5.84
N GLY A 37 -19.38 16.73 -6.82
CA GLY A 37 -19.51 18.18 -6.66
C GLY A 37 -18.29 18.87 -6.03
N ARG A 38 -17.11 18.22 -6.06
CA ARG A 38 -15.84 18.84 -5.64
C ARG A 38 -15.06 19.32 -6.86
N ASN A 39 -14.43 20.49 -6.75
CA ASN A 39 -13.56 21.00 -7.80
C ASN A 39 -12.26 20.19 -7.83
N ALA A 40 -11.81 19.79 -9.03
CA ALA A 40 -10.53 19.10 -9.21
C ALA A 40 -9.34 19.96 -8.72
N GLU A 41 -9.50 21.28 -8.68
CA GLU A 41 -8.50 22.24 -8.20
C GLU A 41 -8.30 22.20 -6.67
N ASP A 42 -9.29 21.66 -5.93
CA ASP A 42 -9.21 21.49 -4.47
C ASP A 42 -8.46 20.20 -4.05
N VAL A 43 -7.95 19.44 -5.01
CA VAL A 43 -7.29 18.16 -4.77
C VAL A 43 -5.78 18.34 -4.83
N THR A 44 -5.10 18.21 -3.70
CA THR A 44 -3.63 18.24 -3.62
C THR A 44 -3.08 16.83 -3.73
N PHE A 45 -2.11 16.62 -4.60
CA PHE A 45 -1.41 15.35 -4.73
C PHE A 45 -0.05 15.44 -4.02
N TYR A 46 0.34 14.36 -3.40
CA TYR A 46 1.63 14.21 -2.75
C TYR A 46 2.49 13.18 -3.48
N THR A 47 3.79 13.40 -3.53
CA THR A 47 4.73 12.37 -3.95
C THR A 47 4.65 11.18 -2.98
N PRO A 48 5.09 9.98 -3.38
CA PRO A 48 5.15 8.84 -2.45
C PRO A 48 5.97 9.15 -1.18
N GLU A 49 7.07 9.88 -1.31
CA GLU A 49 7.91 10.31 -0.18
C GLU A 49 7.15 11.21 0.80
N GLU A 50 6.49 12.25 0.28
CA GLU A 50 5.64 13.12 1.09
C GLU A 50 4.48 12.34 1.74
N GLY A 51 3.87 11.43 1.00
CA GLY A 51 2.79 10.57 1.48
C GLY A 51 3.22 9.68 2.64
N VAL A 52 4.41 9.09 2.56
CA VAL A 52 4.98 8.28 3.66
C VAL A 52 5.18 9.11 4.91
N GLU A 53 5.77 10.31 4.81
CA GLU A 53 5.99 11.16 5.98
C GLU A 53 4.67 11.64 6.60
N LEU A 54 3.71 12.05 5.78
CA LEU A 54 2.39 12.45 6.26
C LEU A 54 1.66 11.29 6.96
N SER A 55 1.73 10.08 6.40
CA SER A 55 1.14 8.89 7.00
C SER A 55 1.83 8.52 8.32
N TYR A 56 3.15 8.63 8.37
CA TYR A 56 3.91 8.40 9.59
C TYR A 56 3.47 9.34 10.71
N GLN A 57 3.38 10.64 10.45
CA GLN A 57 2.96 11.65 11.43
C GLN A 57 1.51 11.43 11.88
N GLU A 58 0.62 11.05 10.97
CA GLU A 58 -0.77 10.73 11.29
C GLU A 58 -0.87 9.53 12.23
N ILE A 59 -0.10 8.47 11.98
CA ILE A 59 -0.07 7.29 12.84
C ILE A 59 0.43 7.66 14.24
N LEU A 60 1.50 8.46 14.34
CA LEU A 60 1.99 8.95 15.64
C LEU A 60 0.92 9.74 16.40
N THR A 61 0.19 10.60 15.70
CA THR A 61 -0.93 11.36 16.28
C THR A 61 -2.05 10.45 16.80
N ILE A 62 -2.36 9.37 16.06
CA ILE A 62 -3.35 8.38 16.50
C ILE A 62 -2.87 7.66 17.76
N PHE A 63 -1.61 7.22 17.80
CA PHE A 63 -1.03 6.57 18.98
C PHE A 63 -1.07 7.49 20.21
N GLU A 64 -0.72 8.76 20.05
CA GLU A 64 -0.80 9.77 21.10
C GLU A 64 -2.23 9.93 21.63
N LYS A 65 -3.21 10.10 20.72
CA LYS A 65 -4.63 10.25 21.11
C LYS A 65 -5.21 9.01 21.78
N CYS A 66 -4.69 7.82 21.46
CA CYS A 66 -5.07 6.57 22.12
C CYS A 66 -4.33 6.35 23.46
N GLY A 67 -3.38 7.20 23.82
CA GLY A 67 -2.56 7.03 25.03
C GLY A 67 -1.64 5.81 24.95
N VAL A 68 -1.25 5.38 23.75
CA VAL A 68 -0.39 4.21 23.51
C VAL A 68 0.98 4.66 23.05
N PRO A 69 2.09 4.21 23.67
CA PRO A 69 3.43 4.51 23.18
C PRO A 69 3.66 3.98 21.76
N SER A 70 4.20 4.83 20.89
CA SER A 70 4.50 4.49 19.47
C SER A 70 5.90 3.89 19.26
N ASP A 71 6.78 3.98 20.25
CA ASP A 71 8.16 3.50 20.17
C ASP A 71 8.24 2.04 19.77
N GLY A 72 9.01 1.74 18.73
CA GLY A 72 9.19 0.40 18.20
C GLY A 72 7.96 -0.22 17.52
N LYS A 73 6.92 0.57 17.24
CA LYS A 73 5.66 0.12 16.61
C LYS A 73 5.36 0.80 15.29
N VAL A 74 5.91 1.99 15.06
CA VAL A 74 5.68 2.79 13.86
C VAL A 74 7.01 3.00 13.14
N PHE A 75 7.05 2.66 11.86
CA PHE A 75 8.27 2.70 11.05
C PHE A 75 7.99 3.38 9.72
N ARG A 76 8.97 4.12 9.21
CA ARG A 76 8.86 4.70 7.87
C ARG A 76 8.99 3.63 6.81
N GLY A 77 8.09 3.69 5.82
CA GLY A 77 8.08 2.83 4.65
C GLY A 77 8.93 3.36 3.50
N ALA A 78 8.79 2.72 2.34
CA ALA A 78 9.47 3.10 1.11
C ALA A 78 9.04 4.49 0.63
N PRO A 79 10.00 5.37 0.27
CA PRO A 79 9.69 6.71 -0.24
C PRO A 79 9.28 6.71 -1.72
N GLY A 80 9.22 5.55 -2.35
CA GLY A 80 8.84 5.36 -3.75
C GLY A 80 8.37 3.95 -4.00
N TYR A 81 8.12 3.63 -5.28
CA TYR A 81 7.71 2.31 -5.74
C TYR A 81 8.89 1.54 -6.34
N LEU A 82 8.77 0.21 -6.48
CA LEU A 82 9.77 -0.60 -7.14
C LEU A 82 9.94 -0.18 -8.61
N THR A 83 11.19 -0.07 -9.05
CA THR A 83 11.55 0.17 -10.45
C THR A 83 11.92 -1.11 -11.19
N ASP A 84 12.35 -2.11 -10.44
CA ASP A 84 12.73 -3.44 -10.92
C ASP A 84 12.75 -4.42 -9.71
N PHE A 85 13.08 -5.69 -9.96
CA PHE A 85 13.19 -6.72 -8.90
C PHE A 85 14.61 -6.87 -8.33
N ASP A 86 15.59 -6.21 -8.92
CA ASP A 86 17.00 -6.30 -8.49
C ASP A 86 17.37 -5.22 -7.48
N THR A 87 16.54 -4.16 -7.38
CA THR A 87 16.79 -3.01 -6.50
C THR A 87 15.66 -2.81 -5.48
N PRO A 88 15.53 -3.71 -4.47
CA PRO A 88 14.56 -3.56 -3.39
C PRO A 88 14.82 -2.30 -2.57
N ILE A 89 13.77 -1.70 -2.06
CA ILE A 89 13.85 -0.48 -1.23
C ILE A 89 13.95 -0.89 0.24
N GLU A 90 15.16 -0.84 0.79
CA GLU A 90 15.40 -1.12 2.20
C GLU A 90 15.07 0.07 3.09
N THR A 91 14.12 -0.12 3.99
CA THR A 91 13.66 0.88 4.96
C THR A 91 13.62 0.29 6.37
N GLU A 92 13.26 1.12 7.35
CA GLU A 92 12.99 0.63 8.70
C GLU A 92 11.88 -0.42 8.73
N SER A 93 10.79 -0.17 7.97
CA SER A 93 9.66 -1.11 7.88
C SER A 93 10.07 -2.42 7.21
N THR A 94 10.87 -2.39 6.15
CA THR A 94 11.40 -3.59 5.47
C THR A 94 12.22 -4.44 6.44
N ARG A 95 13.15 -3.83 7.18
CA ARG A 95 13.97 -4.51 8.19
C ARG A 95 13.13 -5.06 9.34
N PHE A 96 12.10 -4.33 9.75
CA PHE A 96 11.18 -4.79 10.80
C PHE A 96 10.39 -6.02 10.35
N ILE A 97 9.84 -6.04 9.13
CA ILE A 97 9.14 -7.19 8.56
C ILE A 97 10.05 -8.42 8.58
N ILE A 98 11.28 -8.29 8.05
CA ILE A 98 12.25 -9.40 8.00
C ILE A 98 12.57 -9.90 9.41
N LYS A 99 12.81 -8.98 10.36
CA LYS A 99 13.08 -9.33 11.75
C LYS A 99 11.92 -10.11 12.38
N GLN A 100 10.68 -9.65 12.20
CA GLN A 100 9.52 -10.35 12.77
C GLN A 100 9.34 -11.72 12.13
N ALA A 101 9.47 -11.83 10.81
CA ALA A 101 9.34 -13.09 10.09
C ALA A 101 10.38 -14.14 10.53
N ARG A 102 11.62 -13.72 10.83
CA ARG A 102 12.69 -14.62 11.31
C ARG A 102 12.56 -15.00 12.78
N ASN A 103 11.98 -14.11 13.61
CA ASN A 103 11.85 -14.30 15.05
C ASN A 103 10.47 -14.83 15.47
N ARG A 104 9.74 -15.44 14.55
CA ARG A 104 8.45 -16.06 14.87
C ARG A 104 8.62 -17.19 15.90
N GLU A 105 7.77 -17.21 16.91
CA GLU A 105 7.75 -18.28 17.92
C GLU A 105 6.73 -19.35 17.55
N ASP A 106 5.50 -18.93 17.22
CA ASP A 106 4.38 -19.84 16.92
C ASP A 106 3.71 -19.47 15.57
N GLY A 107 3.91 -20.31 14.55
CA GLY A 107 3.27 -20.14 13.25
C GLY A 107 3.78 -18.96 12.42
N PRO A 108 3.14 -18.64 11.29
CA PRO A 108 3.55 -17.56 10.41
C PRO A 108 3.16 -16.18 10.98
N VAL A 109 3.89 -15.15 10.57
CA VAL A 109 3.52 -13.76 10.82
C VAL A 109 2.49 -13.32 9.79
N TYR A 110 1.32 -12.90 10.23
CA TYR A 110 0.29 -12.34 9.36
C TYR A 110 0.52 -10.84 9.15
N ILE A 111 0.72 -10.45 7.89
CA ILE A 111 0.93 -9.06 7.50
C ILE A 111 -0.35 -8.53 6.85
N LEU A 112 -1.03 -7.60 7.52
CA LEU A 112 -2.22 -6.95 7.00
C LEU A 112 -1.82 -5.78 6.09
N ALA A 113 -1.94 -5.97 4.79
CA ALA A 113 -1.61 -4.99 3.77
C ALA A 113 -2.87 -4.26 3.30
N MET A 114 -2.92 -2.95 3.51
CA MET A 114 -4.08 -2.10 3.19
C MET A 114 -3.75 -1.01 2.15
N GLY A 115 -2.61 -1.10 1.50
CA GLY A 115 -2.13 -0.17 0.47
C GLY A 115 -1.26 -0.87 -0.56
N ALA A 116 -0.32 -0.13 -1.15
CA ALA A 116 0.70 -0.69 -2.03
C ALA A 116 1.61 -1.67 -1.28
N LEU A 117 2.11 -2.67 -1.98
CA LEU A 117 2.89 -3.77 -1.38
C LEU A 117 4.39 -3.52 -1.34
N THR A 118 4.88 -2.34 -1.67
CA THR A 118 6.30 -2.02 -1.85
C THR A 118 7.20 -2.51 -0.71
N ASN A 119 6.80 -2.28 0.55
CA ASN A 119 7.58 -2.69 1.71
C ASN A 119 7.65 -4.20 1.87
N ILE A 120 6.55 -4.91 1.60
CA ILE A 120 6.47 -6.37 1.69
C ILE A 120 7.26 -7.00 0.56
N ALA A 121 7.08 -6.52 -0.67
CA ALA A 121 7.83 -6.95 -1.83
C ALA A 121 9.34 -6.75 -1.64
N SER A 122 9.74 -5.56 -1.16
CA SER A 122 11.15 -5.29 -0.84
C SER A 122 11.69 -6.24 0.23
N ALA A 123 10.90 -6.56 1.26
CA ALA A 123 11.31 -7.52 2.29
C ALA A 123 11.52 -8.93 1.72
N LEU A 124 10.65 -9.38 0.81
CA LEU A 124 10.78 -10.68 0.13
C LEU A 124 11.97 -10.72 -0.83
N LEU A 125 12.27 -9.62 -1.52
CA LEU A 125 13.44 -9.53 -2.41
C LEU A 125 14.76 -9.52 -1.62
N VAL A 126 14.81 -8.78 -0.50
CA VAL A 126 16.00 -8.73 0.37
C VAL A 126 16.24 -10.05 1.12
N ALA A 127 15.17 -10.68 1.54
CA ALA A 127 15.22 -11.89 2.39
C ALA A 127 14.22 -12.96 1.89
N PRO A 128 14.53 -13.66 0.79
CA PRO A 128 13.64 -14.70 0.26
C PRO A 128 13.38 -15.86 1.25
N ASP A 129 14.23 -16.01 2.24
CA ASP A 129 14.10 -17.02 3.30
C ASP A 129 12.86 -16.83 4.19
N ILE A 130 12.25 -15.66 4.15
CA ILE A 130 11.05 -15.39 4.98
C ILE A 130 9.74 -15.83 4.32
N ILE A 131 9.77 -16.29 3.09
CA ILE A 131 8.58 -16.59 2.29
C ILE A 131 7.60 -17.55 2.98
N ASP A 132 8.12 -18.60 3.61
CA ASP A 132 7.34 -19.59 4.36
C ASP A 132 6.99 -19.14 5.79
N ASN A 133 7.51 -17.99 6.21
CA ASN A 133 7.35 -17.49 7.56
C ASN A 133 6.26 -16.43 7.68
N ILE A 134 5.71 -15.95 6.57
CA ILE A 134 4.70 -14.91 6.53
C ILE A 134 3.46 -15.34 5.76
N VAL A 135 2.34 -14.73 6.09
CA VAL A 135 1.11 -14.76 5.30
C VAL A 135 0.69 -13.33 5.03
N VAL A 136 0.56 -12.95 3.77
CA VAL A 136 0.13 -11.61 3.40
C VAL A 136 -1.37 -11.58 3.23
N VAL A 137 -2.07 -10.81 4.06
CA VAL A 137 -3.51 -10.56 3.92
C VAL A 137 -3.68 -9.19 3.28
N TRP A 138 -4.07 -9.16 2.02
CA TRP A 138 -4.08 -7.94 1.22
C TRP A 138 -5.44 -7.58 0.67
N THR A 139 -5.83 -6.32 0.83
CA THR A 139 -7.04 -5.78 0.23
C THR A 139 -6.71 -4.94 -1.01
N ALA A 140 -7.19 -5.41 -2.17
CA ALA A 140 -7.05 -4.70 -3.44
C ALA A 140 -8.11 -5.16 -4.44
N SER A 141 -8.22 -4.43 -5.59
CA SER A 141 -9.10 -4.78 -6.69
C SER A 141 -10.60 -4.93 -6.32
N PHE A 142 -11.36 -5.55 -7.18
CA PHE A 142 -12.80 -5.73 -7.05
C PHE A 142 -13.15 -7.22 -7.17
N PRO A 143 -14.26 -7.69 -6.56
CA PRO A 143 -14.71 -9.07 -6.74
C PRO A 143 -15.07 -9.33 -8.21
N SER A 144 -14.94 -10.57 -8.65
CA SER A 144 -15.22 -10.98 -10.04
C SER A 144 -16.65 -10.71 -10.50
N TYR A 145 -17.60 -10.62 -9.59
CA TYR A 145 -19.00 -10.29 -9.88
C TYR A 145 -19.28 -8.77 -9.91
N SER A 146 -18.29 -7.94 -9.57
CA SER A 146 -18.45 -6.48 -9.64
C SER A 146 -18.46 -6.00 -11.08
N PRO A 147 -19.29 -4.99 -11.44
CA PRO A 147 -19.21 -4.34 -12.75
C PRO A 147 -17.84 -3.67 -12.97
N PHE A 148 -17.07 -3.46 -11.90
CA PHE A 148 -15.74 -2.87 -11.93
C PHE A 148 -14.61 -3.91 -11.83
N CYS A 149 -14.90 -5.21 -12.01
CA CYS A 149 -13.91 -6.28 -11.83
C CYS A 149 -12.67 -6.14 -12.74
N ASN A 150 -12.81 -5.47 -13.88
CA ASN A 150 -11.71 -5.20 -14.80
C ASN A 150 -11.03 -3.84 -14.58
N GLU A 151 -11.52 -3.03 -13.64
CA GLU A 151 -10.88 -1.75 -13.33
C GLU A 151 -9.72 -1.95 -12.35
N PRO A 152 -8.57 -1.30 -12.59
CA PRO A 152 -7.46 -1.36 -11.67
C PRO A 152 -7.81 -0.62 -10.37
N SER A 153 -7.64 -1.29 -9.23
CA SER A 153 -7.73 -0.62 -7.93
C SER A 153 -6.45 0.13 -7.61
N LEU A 154 -6.56 1.17 -6.79
CA LEU A 154 -5.40 1.98 -6.41
C LEU A 154 -4.29 1.12 -5.77
N ASN A 155 -4.62 0.29 -4.78
CA ASN A 155 -3.64 -0.55 -4.08
C ASN A 155 -2.86 -1.50 -5.01
N LEU A 156 -3.48 -1.92 -6.12
CA LEU A 156 -2.85 -2.80 -7.09
C LEU A 156 -1.93 -2.03 -8.04
N VAL A 157 -2.35 -0.83 -8.48
CA VAL A 157 -1.63 -0.12 -9.54
C VAL A 157 -0.57 0.85 -9.03
N GLN A 158 -0.62 1.25 -7.76
CA GLN A 158 0.39 2.13 -7.18
C GLN A 158 1.80 1.55 -7.29
N ASP A 159 1.95 0.24 -7.00
CA ASP A 159 3.20 -0.48 -7.24
C ASP A 159 2.89 -1.80 -7.95
N ARG A 160 2.96 -1.77 -9.29
CA ARG A 160 2.64 -2.93 -10.12
C ARG A 160 3.64 -4.06 -9.97
N LEU A 161 4.92 -3.73 -9.79
CA LEU A 161 5.97 -4.73 -9.62
C LEU A 161 5.80 -5.45 -8.27
N ALA A 162 5.52 -4.71 -7.22
CA ALA A 162 5.24 -5.31 -5.91
C ALA A 162 3.97 -6.19 -5.94
N SER A 163 2.93 -5.78 -6.65
CA SER A 163 1.72 -6.56 -6.85
C SER A 163 1.98 -7.82 -7.67
N GLN A 164 2.76 -7.73 -8.74
CA GLN A 164 3.17 -8.87 -9.55
C GLN A 164 3.98 -9.86 -8.72
N LEU A 165 4.95 -9.38 -7.96
CA LEU A 165 5.78 -10.22 -7.10
C LEU A 165 4.94 -11.03 -6.13
N LEU A 166 3.93 -10.42 -5.47
CA LEU A 166 3.06 -11.13 -4.53
C LEU A 166 2.40 -12.35 -5.17
N PHE A 167 1.89 -12.21 -6.40
CA PHE A 167 1.20 -13.30 -7.09
C PHE A 167 2.15 -14.36 -7.65
N GLU A 168 3.40 -14.02 -7.95
CA GLU A 168 4.34 -14.89 -8.65
C GLU A 168 5.39 -15.55 -7.74
N CYS A 169 5.75 -14.94 -6.59
CA CYS A 169 6.84 -15.44 -5.76
C CYS A 169 6.48 -16.67 -4.92
N GLY A 170 5.21 -17.03 -4.82
CA GLY A 170 4.74 -18.17 -4.03
C GLY A 170 4.52 -17.91 -2.55
N VAL A 171 4.62 -16.65 -2.09
CA VAL A 171 4.30 -16.32 -0.70
C VAL A 171 2.83 -16.64 -0.39
N PRO A 172 2.53 -17.32 0.73
CA PRO A 172 1.15 -17.53 1.14
C PRO A 172 0.42 -16.19 1.31
N HIS A 173 -0.71 -16.03 0.62
CA HIS A 173 -1.48 -14.79 0.72
C HIS A 173 -2.98 -15.04 0.70
N VAL A 174 -3.71 -14.15 1.37
CA VAL A 174 -5.16 -14.05 1.35
C VAL A 174 -5.53 -12.76 0.62
N TYR A 175 -6.13 -12.89 -0.55
CA TYR A 175 -6.55 -11.76 -1.35
C TYR A 175 -8.00 -11.39 -1.03
N LEU A 176 -8.20 -10.19 -0.48
CA LEU A 176 -9.51 -9.67 -0.09
C LEU A 176 -9.92 -8.57 -1.08
N PRO A 177 -10.91 -8.82 -1.93
CA PRO A 177 -11.43 -7.77 -2.81
C PRO A 177 -11.91 -6.56 -1.99
N GLY A 178 -11.46 -5.37 -2.38
CA GLY A 178 -11.71 -4.13 -1.63
C GLY A 178 -13.15 -3.63 -1.64
N TYR A 179 -14.01 -4.19 -2.47
CA TYR A 179 -15.43 -3.86 -2.55
C TYR A 179 -16.25 -4.93 -1.80
N HIS A 180 -17.17 -4.55 -0.95
CA HIS A 180 -17.96 -5.40 -0.04
C HIS A 180 -17.14 -5.99 1.12
N VAL A 181 -16.19 -6.89 0.88
CA VAL A 181 -15.46 -7.57 1.96
C VAL A 181 -14.40 -6.67 2.60
N GLY A 182 -13.67 -5.89 1.80
CA GLY A 182 -12.63 -4.98 2.30
C GLY A 182 -13.15 -3.59 2.67
N ALA A 183 -14.43 -3.29 2.43
CA ALA A 183 -15.05 -1.99 2.69
C ALA A 183 -16.05 -2.02 3.87
N GLN A 184 -16.23 -3.16 4.50
CA GLN A 184 -16.98 -3.33 5.74
C GLN A 184 -15.99 -3.33 6.91
#